data_3c668f92cd46e0c487af609b3fea4c81
#
_entry.id   3c668f92cd46e0c487af609b3fea4c81
#
_cell.length_a   1.000
_cell.length_b   1.000
_cell.length_c   1.000
_cell.angle_alpha   90.00
_cell.angle_beta   90.00
_cell.angle_gamma   90.00
#
_symmetry.space_group_name_H-M   'P 1'
#
loop_
_entity.id
_entity.type
_entity.pdbx_description
1 polymer ?
#
loop_
_entity_poly.entity_id
_entity_poly.type
_entity_poly.pdbx_seq_one_letter_code
_entity_poly.pdbx_strand_id
1 'polypeptide(L)'
;MRKDLRENILGLDPGLINWLEIVPENYIYRGGISKKNFLEILATKIPLIPHGVNLSIGTAPEEGHKAAYDKYLLEGLKDLFNEIKPPWFSDHISCTRINSIYLQDLIPVPRTIEAVEIVANNIKFLQDYFQLPFLIENPSYYSDIIEPELSEADFINRILEKSDCGLLLDVNNVFVNAFNHGYDSILFIDSLDLERVVQVHIAGHLENYKCWINNRVLGILDTHGHPINKEVYDLLAYVASKTKIKAVLLERDSNFGDFEAIVKELKTIEQIL
;
A
#
# COMPACT_ATOMS: atom_id res chain seq x y z
N MET A 1 0.19 11.50 0.38
CA MET A 1 0.65 12.83 -0.09
C MET A 1 2.08 13.06 0.37
N ARG A 2 3.01 13.28 -0.54
CA ARG A 2 4.42 13.58 -0.24
C ARG A 2 4.61 15.07 0.02
N LYS A 3 5.48 15.37 0.98
CA LYS A 3 5.74 16.75 1.43
C LYS A 3 6.20 17.67 0.29
N ASP A 4 7.03 17.14 -0.60
CA ASP A 4 7.64 17.88 -1.71
C ASP A 4 6.62 18.24 -2.80
N LEU A 5 5.53 17.49 -2.93
CA LEU A 5 4.43 17.76 -3.88
C LEU A 5 3.34 18.69 -3.31
N ARG A 6 3.40 19.05 -2.03
CA ARG A 6 2.32 19.77 -1.34
C ARG A 6 1.91 21.07 -2.04
N GLU A 7 2.87 21.95 -2.33
CA GLU A 7 2.59 23.24 -2.94
C GLU A 7 2.01 23.09 -4.35
N ASN A 8 2.52 22.14 -5.11
CA ASN A 8 2.03 21.81 -6.44
C ASN A 8 0.58 21.30 -6.38
N ILE A 9 0.29 20.37 -5.45
CA ILE A 9 -1.05 19.79 -5.28
C ILE A 9 -2.06 20.85 -4.83
N LEU A 10 -1.67 21.73 -3.89
CA LEU A 10 -2.53 22.83 -3.42
C LEU A 10 -2.81 23.87 -4.50
N GLY A 11 -1.96 23.98 -5.52
CA GLY A 11 -2.11 24.87 -6.66
C GLY A 11 -2.84 24.28 -7.87
N LEU A 12 -3.26 23.00 -7.81
CA LEU A 12 -3.98 22.36 -8.92
C LEU A 12 -5.42 22.85 -9.06
N ASP A 13 -5.92 22.73 -10.28
CA ASP A 13 -7.34 22.98 -10.56
C ASP A 13 -8.23 22.05 -9.73
N PRO A 14 -9.29 22.58 -9.11
CA PRO A 14 -10.25 21.73 -8.40
C PRO A 14 -10.86 20.67 -9.32
N GLY A 15 -10.81 19.40 -8.88
CA GLY A 15 -11.40 18.28 -9.61
C GLY A 15 -10.40 17.38 -10.34
N LEU A 16 -9.14 17.79 -10.50
CA LEU A 16 -8.11 16.89 -11.03
C LEU A 16 -7.72 15.82 -10.00
N ILE A 17 -7.79 16.14 -8.72
CA ILE A 17 -7.56 15.22 -7.61
C ILE A 17 -8.82 15.14 -6.77
N ASN A 18 -9.38 13.92 -6.67
CA ASN A 18 -10.63 13.66 -5.97
C ASN A 18 -10.40 13.29 -4.50
N TRP A 19 -9.21 12.79 -4.17
CA TRP A 19 -8.79 12.38 -2.84
C TRP A 19 -7.26 12.35 -2.75
N LEU A 20 -6.74 12.32 -1.53
CA LEU A 20 -5.31 12.22 -1.26
C LEU A 20 -5.05 11.06 -0.30
N GLU A 21 -4.00 10.32 -0.55
CA GLU A 21 -3.48 9.37 0.40
C GLU A 21 -2.46 10.02 1.33
N ILE A 22 -2.50 9.64 2.59
CA ILE A 22 -1.56 10.10 3.60
C ILE A 22 -0.93 8.91 4.34
N VAL A 23 0.35 9.03 4.67
CA VAL A 23 1.00 8.14 5.64
C VAL A 23 0.63 8.65 7.04
N PRO A 24 -0.31 7.99 7.75
CA PRO A 24 -0.92 8.52 8.95
C PRO A 24 0.09 8.72 10.09
N GLU A 25 1.15 7.93 10.17
CA GLU A 25 2.23 8.06 11.14
C GLU A 25 2.94 9.41 11.06
N ASN A 26 2.85 10.08 9.91
CA ASN A 26 3.38 11.43 9.73
C ASN A 26 2.56 12.51 10.43
N TYR A 27 1.34 12.20 10.88
CA TYR A 27 0.37 13.20 11.37
C TYR A 27 -0.13 12.94 12.78
N ILE A 28 0.21 11.82 13.39
CA ILE A 28 -0.10 11.53 14.79
C ILE A 28 0.92 12.19 15.74
N TYR A 29 0.45 12.68 16.92
CA TYR A 29 1.25 13.26 18.01
C TYR A 29 2.20 14.40 17.58
N ARG A 30 1.82 15.21 16.61
CA ARG A 30 2.71 16.22 16.07
C ARG A 30 2.32 17.63 16.46
N GLY A 31 3.37 18.45 16.67
CA GLY A 31 3.30 19.90 16.78
C GLY A 31 4.05 20.61 15.65
N GLY A 32 4.20 21.91 15.75
CA GLY A 32 5.03 22.72 14.86
C GLY A 32 4.59 22.64 13.37
N ILE A 33 5.57 22.52 12.49
CA ILE A 33 5.38 22.57 11.03
C ILE A 33 4.51 21.40 10.53
N SER A 34 4.67 20.20 11.08
CA SER A 34 3.88 19.03 10.66
C SER A 34 2.38 19.24 10.93
N LYS A 35 2.02 19.80 12.09
CA LYS A 35 0.63 20.14 12.40
C LYS A 35 0.11 21.24 11.49
N LYS A 36 0.90 22.27 11.22
CA LYS A 36 0.52 23.34 10.29
C LYS A 36 0.24 22.79 8.90
N ASN A 37 1.15 21.97 8.36
CA ASN A 37 0.99 21.33 7.05
C ASN A 37 -0.28 20.48 6.98
N PHE A 38 -0.58 19.71 8.02
CA PHE A 38 -1.79 18.91 8.10
C PHE A 38 -3.06 19.76 8.09
N LEU A 39 -3.09 20.85 8.84
CA LEU A 39 -4.22 21.78 8.86
C LEU A 39 -4.45 22.46 7.49
N GLU A 40 -3.39 22.76 6.75
CA GLU A 40 -3.49 23.29 5.39
C GLU A 40 -4.10 22.26 4.42
N ILE A 41 -3.74 20.97 4.57
CA ILE A 41 -4.36 19.89 3.78
C ILE A 41 -5.84 19.74 4.13
N LEU A 42 -6.18 19.70 5.41
CA LEU A 42 -7.58 19.65 5.86
C LEU A 42 -8.42 20.81 5.34
N ALA A 43 -7.82 22.01 5.24
CA ALA A 43 -8.49 23.19 4.73
C ALA A 43 -8.91 23.08 3.25
N THR A 44 -8.29 22.18 2.47
CA THR A 44 -8.70 21.91 1.08
C THR A 44 -10.03 21.18 0.99
N LYS A 45 -10.44 20.50 2.05
CA LYS A 45 -11.60 19.58 2.10
C LYS A 45 -11.53 18.41 1.13
N ILE A 46 -10.36 18.15 0.54
CA ILE A 46 -10.13 16.96 -0.27
C ILE A 46 -10.16 15.75 0.69
N PRO A 47 -10.92 14.70 0.39
CA PRO A 47 -10.95 13.48 1.21
C PRO A 47 -9.56 12.90 1.42
N LEU A 48 -9.27 12.44 2.65
CA LEU A 48 -8.00 11.83 3.00
C LEU A 48 -8.22 10.34 3.31
N ILE A 49 -7.40 9.50 2.70
CA ILE A 49 -7.37 8.05 2.95
C ILE A 49 -6.01 7.70 3.58
N PRO A 50 -5.99 7.10 4.76
CA PRO A 50 -4.74 6.72 5.41
C PRO A 50 -4.23 5.39 4.86
N HIS A 51 -2.97 5.36 4.46
CA HIS A 51 -2.20 4.19 4.11
C HIS A 51 -0.98 4.12 5.02
N GLY A 52 -0.97 3.14 5.93
CA GLY A 52 0.06 2.97 6.95
C GLY A 52 1.30 2.25 6.41
N VAL A 53 2.38 2.40 7.16
CA VAL A 53 3.64 1.69 6.90
C VAL A 53 4.18 0.99 8.15
N ASN A 54 3.53 1.15 9.31
CA ASN A 54 4.05 0.68 10.60
C ASN A 54 3.06 -0.14 11.42
N LEU A 55 1.90 -0.52 10.87
CA LEU A 55 0.99 -1.41 11.59
C LEU A 55 1.60 -2.81 11.75
N SER A 56 2.47 -3.21 10.82
CA SER A 56 3.19 -4.49 10.95
C SER A 56 2.26 -5.68 11.13
N ILE A 57 1.27 -5.79 10.23
CA ILE A 57 0.21 -6.81 10.35
C ILE A 57 0.73 -8.25 10.31
N GLY A 58 1.96 -8.47 9.80
CA GLY A 58 2.63 -9.76 9.80
C GLY A 58 3.29 -10.15 11.12
N THR A 59 3.38 -9.22 12.10
CA THR A 59 4.05 -9.51 13.37
C THR A 59 3.15 -10.34 14.29
N ALA A 60 3.69 -11.44 14.79
CA ALA A 60 3.01 -12.25 15.81
C ALA A 60 2.89 -11.46 17.13
N PRO A 61 1.75 -11.52 17.82
CA PRO A 61 1.62 -10.93 19.14
C PRO A 61 2.56 -11.61 20.15
N GLU A 62 3.07 -10.85 21.11
CA GLU A 62 3.84 -11.41 22.24
C GLU A 62 2.95 -12.33 23.09
N GLU A 63 3.58 -13.30 23.76
CA GLU A 63 2.87 -14.25 24.61
C GLU A 63 1.97 -13.53 25.64
N GLY A 64 0.69 -13.92 25.66
CA GLY A 64 -0.32 -13.29 26.53
C GLY A 64 -0.97 -12.03 25.98
N HIS A 65 -0.57 -11.53 24.82
CA HIS A 65 -1.16 -10.38 24.15
C HIS A 65 -2.09 -10.81 23.00
N LYS A 66 -3.22 -10.07 22.82
CA LYS A 66 -4.18 -10.36 21.74
C LYS A 66 -3.74 -9.81 20.39
N ALA A 67 -2.85 -8.81 20.37
CA ALA A 67 -2.36 -8.15 19.17
C ALA A 67 -0.98 -7.55 19.41
N ALA A 68 -0.22 -7.41 18.32
CA ALA A 68 1.16 -6.92 18.32
C ALA A 68 1.25 -5.39 18.19
N TYR A 69 0.32 -4.62 18.76
CA TYR A 69 0.23 -3.18 18.48
C TYR A 69 0.65 -2.31 19.65
N ASP A 70 1.41 -1.25 19.31
CA ASP A 70 1.73 -0.17 20.23
C ASP A 70 0.46 0.67 20.54
N LYS A 71 0.16 0.82 21.83
CA LYS A 71 -0.98 1.59 22.30
C LYS A 71 -0.94 3.05 21.83
N TYR A 72 0.24 3.68 21.84
CA TYR A 72 0.39 5.06 21.39
C TYR A 72 0.08 5.21 19.90
N LEU A 73 0.54 4.25 19.06
CA LEU A 73 0.21 4.24 17.65
C LEU A 73 -1.30 4.14 17.45
N LEU A 74 -1.95 3.18 18.12
CA LEU A 74 -3.40 2.98 17.99
C LEU A 74 -4.21 4.20 18.44
N GLU A 75 -3.88 4.81 19.59
CA GLU A 75 -4.56 6.00 20.08
C GLU A 75 -4.39 7.19 19.12
N GLY A 76 -3.15 7.43 18.64
CA GLY A 76 -2.89 8.50 17.69
C GLY A 76 -3.59 8.32 16.35
N LEU A 77 -3.64 7.09 15.84
CA LEU A 77 -4.39 6.77 14.62
C LEU A 77 -5.91 6.98 14.84
N LYS A 78 -6.43 6.58 16.00
CA LYS A 78 -7.84 6.77 16.32
C LYS A 78 -8.23 8.24 16.36
N ASP A 79 -7.42 9.09 16.96
CA ASP A 79 -7.65 10.54 16.98
C ASP A 79 -7.62 11.12 15.57
N LEU A 80 -6.65 10.72 14.74
CA LEU A 80 -6.55 11.14 13.35
C LEU A 80 -7.77 10.67 12.55
N PHE A 81 -8.18 9.41 12.67
CA PHE A 81 -9.32 8.86 11.93
C PHE A 81 -10.65 9.52 12.33
N ASN A 82 -10.80 9.88 13.60
CA ASN A 82 -11.96 10.67 14.07
C ASN A 82 -12.01 12.07 13.42
N GLU A 83 -10.84 12.66 13.13
CA GLU A 83 -10.74 13.98 12.49
C GLU A 83 -11.01 13.91 11.00
N ILE A 84 -10.36 12.97 10.26
CA ILE A 84 -10.46 12.89 8.79
C ILE A 84 -11.63 12.04 8.30
N LYS A 85 -12.20 11.16 9.13
CA LYS A 85 -13.32 10.24 8.82
C LYS A 85 -13.12 9.48 7.51
N PRO A 86 -12.05 8.68 7.38
CA PRO A 86 -11.76 7.99 6.15
C PRO A 86 -12.78 6.87 5.90
N PRO A 87 -13.06 6.52 4.64
CA PRO A 87 -13.96 5.40 4.32
C PRO A 87 -13.34 4.03 4.60
N TRP A 88 -12.02 3.93 4.61
CA TRP A 88 -11.20 2.77 4.96
C TRP A 88 -9.79 3.23 5.31
N PHE A 89 -8.97 2.32 5.77
CA PHE A 89 -7.53 2.49 5.94
C PHE A 89 -6.80 1.23 5.48
N SER A 90 -5.50 1.32 5.20
CA SER A 90 -4.72 0.24 4.63
C SER A 90 -3.31 0.17 5.20
N ASP A 91 -2.66 -0.98 5.05
CA ASP A 91 -1.23 -1.19 5.26
C ASP A 91 -0.75 -2.41 4.46
N HIS A 92 0.55 -2.56 4.32
CA HIS A 92 1.21 -3.64 3.58
C HIS A 92 1.13 -4.99 4.31
N ILE A 93 1.11 -6.09 3.54
CA ILE A 93 1.32 -7.43 4.10
C ILE A 93 2.81 -7.59 4.44
N SER A 94 3.23 -7.01 5.54
CA SER A 94 4.64 -6.94 5.94
C SER A 94 4.84 -7.03 7.44
N CYS A 95 6.10 -7.31 7.82
CA CYS A 95 6.62 -7.13 9.16
C CYS A 95 7.55 -5.91 9.17
N THR A 96 7.17 -4.87 9.89
CA THR A 96 8.01 -3.67 10.11
C THR A 96 8.57 -3.62 11.52
N ARG A 97 8.14 -4.56 12.36
CA ARG A 97 8.55 -4.65 13.76
C ARG A 97 8.63 -6.11 14.22
N ILE A 98 9.61 -6.40 15.04
CA ILE A 98 9.73 -7.66 15.81
C ILE A 98 9.86 -7.28 17.26
N ASN A 99 8.90 -7.65 18.10
CA ASN A 99 8.78 -7.20 19.49
C ASN A 99 8.81 -5.65 19.56
N SER A 100 9.75 -5.08 20.30
CA SER A 100 9.96 -3.63 20.43
C SER A 100 10.96 -3.05 19.42
N ILE A 101 11.48 -3.85 18.49
CA ILE A 101 12.50 -3.42 17.50
C ILE A 101 11.80 -3.08 16.19
N TYR A 102 11.90 -1.83 15.76
CA TYR A 102 11.46 -1.38 14.45
C TYR A 102 12.54 -1.66 13.41
N LEU A 103 12.16 -2.32 12.32
CA LEU A 103 13.08 -2.76 11.26
C LEU A 103 13.35 -1.66 10.24
N GLN A 104 12.49 -0.64 10.17
CA GLN A 104 12.53 0.47 9.22
C GLN A 104 12.49 0.02 7.75
N ASP A 105 11.90 -1.14 7.51
CA ASP A 105 11.72 -1.72 6.19
C ASP A 105 10.46 -2.60 6.18
N LEU A 106 9.91 -2.84 5.00
CA LEU A 106 8.76 -3.71 4.78
C LEU A 106 9.24 -5.14 4.53
N ILE A 107 9.47 -5.88 5.60
CA ILE A 107 9.94 -7.28 5.48
C ILE A 107 8.76 -8.16 5.06
N PRO A 108 8.88 -8.92 3.97
CA PRO A 108 7.82 -9.83 3.53
C PRO A 108 7.42 -10.83 4.62
N VAL A 109 6.13 -11.11 4.71
CA VAL A 109 5.61 -12.15 5.61
C VAL A 109 5.85 -13.52 4.97
N PRO A 110 6.35 -14.52 5.72
CA PRO A 110 6.45 -15.89 5.22
C PRO A 110 5.09 -16.43 4.79
N ARG A 111 4.98 -16.98 3.59
CA ARG A 111 3.71 -17.47 3.05
C ARG A 111 3.34 -18.86 3.60
N THR A 112 3.06 -18.90 4.89
CA THR A 112 2.68 -20.13 5.63
C THR A 112 1.23 -20.05 6.10
N ILE A 113 0.66 -21.21 6.42
CA ILE A 113 -0.69 -21.29 7.01
C ILE A 113 -0.74 -20.58 8.36
N GLU A 114 0.31 -20.70 9.17
CA GLU A 114 0.43 -20.01 10.46
C GLU A 114 0.41 -18.49 10.28
N ALA A 115 1.15 -17.97 9.29
CA ALA A 115 1.17 -16.53 9.01
C ALA A 115 -0.20 -16.00 8.55
N VAL A 116 -0.97 -16.78 7.79
CA VAL A 116 -2.36 -16.41 7.45
C VAL A 116 -3.20 -16.19 8.71
N GLU A 117 -3.08 -17.07 9.73
CA GLU A 117 -3.80 -16.94 10.99
C GLU A 117 -3.39 -15.66 11.75
N ILE A 118 -2.09 -15.40 11.83
CA ILE A 118 -1.53 -14.24 12.52
C ILE A 118 -2.03 -12.95 11.86
N VAL A 119 -1.83 -12.83 10.54
CA VAL A 119 -2.21 -11.64 9.78
C VAL A 119 -3.73 -11.41 9.85
N ALA A 120 -4.55 -12.43 9.64
CA ALA A 120 -5.99 -12.31 9.68
C ALA A 120 -6.50 -11.90 11.08
N ASN A 121 -5.92 -12.43 12.16
CA ASN A 121 -6.29 -12.03 13.52
C ASN A 121 -5.89 -10.58 13.83
N ASN A 122 -4.71 -10.16 13.36
CA ASN A 122 -4.27 -8.78 13.50
C ASN A 122 -5.20 -7.81 12.76
N ILE A 123 -5.60 -8.14 11.52
CA ILE A 123 -6.53 -7.33 10.75
C ILE A 123 -7.90 -7.23 11.44
N LYS A 124 -8.46 -8.33 11.91
CA LYS A 124 -9.73 -8.33 12.66
C LYS A 124 -9.67 -7.41 13.88
N PHE A 125 -8.55 -7.50 14.63
CA PHE A 125 -8.33 -6.61 15.77
C PHE A 125 -8.35 -5.13 15.34
N LEU A 126 -7.68 -4.77 14.24
CA LEU A 126 -7.64 -3.39 13.73
C LEU A 126 -9.02 -2.92 13.28
N GLN A 127 -9.76 -3.73 12.53
CA GLN A 127 -11.13 -3.42 12.10
C GLN A 127 -12.06 -3.21 13.31
N ASP A 128 -11.97 -4.09 14.30
CA ASP A 128 -12.75 -3.99 15.55
C ASP A 128 -12.34 -2.76 16.38
N TYR A 129 -11.06 -2.41 16.44
CA TYR A 129 -10.59 -1.28 17.22
C TYR A 129 -11.00 0.07 16.61
N PHE A 130 -10.84 0.20 15.29
CA PHE A 130 -11.13 1.44 14.59
C PHE A 130 -12.58 1.54 14.09
N GLN A 131 -13.32 0.44 14.02
CA GLN A 131 -14.66 0.34 13.42
C GLN A 131 -14.67 0.85 11.96
N LEU A 132 -13.62 0.52 11.21
CA LEU A 132 -13.41 0.89 9.81
C LEU A 132 -12.97 -0.32 9.00
N PRO A 133 -13.36 -0.41 7.71
CA PRO A 133 -12.81 -1.39 6.79
C PRO A 133 -11.30 -1.25 6.68
N PHE A 134 -10.59 -2.38 6.63
CA PHE A 134 -9.16 -2.44 6.39
C PHE A 134 -8.86 -3.01 5.00
N LEU A 135 -7.84 -2.49 4.32
CA LEU A 135 -7.34 -3.06 3.08
C LEU A 135 -5.90 -3.54 3.29
N ILE A 136 -5.60 -4.72 2.77
CA ILE A 136 -4.22 -5.22 2.70
C ILE A 136 -3.62 -4.88 1.35
N GLU A 137 -2.34 -4.54 1.32
CA GLU A 137 -1.58 -4.32 0.09
C GLU A 137 -0.58 -5.44 -0.18
N ASN A 138 -0.50 -5.86 -1.46
CA ASN A 138 0.54 -6.77 -1.95
C ASN A 138 1.87 -6.02 -2.11
N PRO A 139 2.89 -6.28 -1.26
CA PRO A 139 4.18 -5.61 -1.37
C PRO A 139 5.04 -6.20 -2.50
N SER A 140 6.00 -5.42 -2.99
CA SER A 140 7.11 -5.98 -3.77
C SER A 140 8.05 -6.78 -2.87
N TYR A 141 8.62 -7.88 -3.39
CA TYR A 141 9.61 -8.68 -2.68
C TYR A 141 10.68 -9.22 -3.64
N TYR A 142 11.88 -9.48 -3.11
CA TYR A 142 13.04 -9.89 -3.90
C TYR A 142 13.56 -11.27 -3.55
N SER A 143 13.11 -11.82 -2.44
CA SER A 143 13.38 -13.20 -2.01
C SER A 143 12.35 -13.64 -0.98
N ASP A 144 12.07 -14.93 -0.94
CA ASP A 144 11.33 -15.52 0.17
C ASP A 144 12.25 -15.71 1.38
N ILE A 145 11.72 -15.48 2.59
CA ILE A 145 12.47 -15.66 3.84
C ILE A 145 12.68 -17.15 4.12
N ILE A 146 11.65 -17.95 3.82
CA ILE A 146 11.65 -19.42 3.93
C ILE A 146 10.94 -19.99 2.73
N GLU A 147 11.09 -21.31 2.49
CA GLU A 147 10.33 -22.01 1.45
C GLU A 147 8.82 -21.84 1.69
N PRO A 148 8.08 -21.26 0.74
CA PRO A 148 6.67 -20.96 0.93
C PRO A 148 5.80 -22.22 0.91
N GLU A 149 4.82 -22.30 1.81
CA GLU A 149 3.78 -23.35 1.82
C GLU A 149 2.65 -23.02 0.84
N LEU A 150 2.45 -21.73 0.55
CA LEU A 150 1.37 -21.21 -0.28
C LEU A 150 1.93 -20.37 -1.43
N SER A 151 1.22 -20.37 -2.56
CA SER A 151 1.45 -19.35 -3.58
C SER A 151 1.12 -17.96 -3.02
N GLU A 152 1.65 -16.90 -3.62
CA GLU A 152 1.36 -15.54 -3.19
C GLU A 152 -0.16 -15.23 -3.27
N ALA A 153 -0.81 -15.63 -4.36
CA ALA A 153 -2.24 -15.42 -4.53
C ALA A 153 -3.08 -16.22 -3.53
N ASP A 154 -2.73 -17.50 -3.25
CA ASP A 154 -3.42 -18.29 -2.23
C ASP A 154 -3.25 -17.69 -0.84
N PHE A 155 -2.06 -17.15 -0.53
CA PHE A 155 -1.78 -16.49 0.73
C PHE A 155 -2.65 -15.25 0.91
N ILE A 156 -2.70 -14.37 -0.10
CA ILE A 156 -3.54 -13.18 -0.10
C ILE A 156 -5.02 -13.56 0.03
N ASN A 157 -5.52 -14.46 -0.80
CA ASN A 157 -6.93 -14.85 -0.81
C ASN A 157 -7.38 -15.44 0.54
N ARG A 158 -6.54 -16.27 1.18
CA ARG A 158 -6.86 -16.82 2.51
C ARG A 158 -6.91 -15.75 3.59
N ILE A 159 -6.04 -14.74 3.52
CA ILE A 159 -6.10 -13.59 4.44
C ILE A 159 -7.39 -12.81 4.22
N LEU A 160 -7.75 -12.50 2.97
CA LEU A 160 -8.97 -11.78 2.60
C LEU A 160 -10.21 -12.50 3.12
N GLU A 161 -10.35 -13.79 2.82
CA GLU A 161 -11.45 -14.63 3.26
C GLU A 161 -11.54 -14.69 4.79
N LYS A 162 -10.41 -14.92 5.45
CA LYS A 162 -10.38 -15.15 6.88
C LYS A 162 -10.61 -13.89 7.71
N SER A 163 -10.11 -12.74 7.27
CA SER A 163 -10.24 -11.46 7.99
C SER A 163 -11.44 -10.63 7.56
N ASP A 164 -12.09 -10.99 6.46
CA ASP A 164 -13.12 -10.20 5.78
C ASP A 164 -12.69 -8.76 5.47
N CYS A 165 -11.42 -8.59 5.11
CA CYS A 165 -10.86 -7.29 4.69
C CYS A 165 -10.95 -7.12 3.17
N GLY A 166 -10.64 -5.92 2.69
CA GLY A 166 -10.50 -5.63 1.27
C GLY A 166 -9.06 -5.73 0.79
N LEU A 167 -8.88 -5.59 -0.53
CA LEU A 167 -7.57 -5.56 -1.19
C LEU A 167 -7.30 -4.16 -1.74
N LEU A 168 -6.14 -3.63 -1.39
CA LEU A 168 -5.45 -2.59 -2.12
C LEU A 168 -4.47 -3.32 -3.05
N LEU A 169 -4.75 -3.31 -4.34
CA LEU A 169 -3.92 -3.98 -5.33
C LEU A 169 -2.93 -2.99 -5.94
N ASP A 170 -1.65 -3.14 -5.63
CA ASP A 170 -0.61 -2.41 -6.33
C ASP A 170 -0.20 -3.17 -7.60
N VAL A 171 -0.55 -2.60 -8.76
CA VAL A 171 -0.27 -3.22 -10.08
C VAL A 171 1.19 -3.04 -10.49
N ASN A 172 1.92 -2.06 -9.94
CA ASN A 172 3.36 -1.95 -10.14
C ASN A 172 4.09 -3.06 -9.38
N ASN A 173 3.70 -3.35 -8.13
CA ASN A 173 4.25 -4.46 -7.35
C ASN A 173 3.98 -5.81 -8.00
N VAL A 174 2.78 -5.99 -8.56
CA VAL A 174 2.47 -7.18 -9.38
C VAL A 174 3.45 -7.30 -10.55
N PHE A 175 3.68 -6.21 -11.29
CA PHE A 175 4.58 -6.22 -12.44
C PHE A 175 6.04 -6.49 -12.02
N VAL A 176 6.51 -5.81 -10.97
CA VAL A 176 7.87 -5.98 -10.42
C VAL A 176 8.10 -7.41 -9.97
N ASN A 177 7.18 -7.96 -9.20
CA ASN A 177 7.25 -9.35 -8.71
C ASN A 177 7.20 -10.36 -9.86
N ALA A 178 6.28 -10.20 -10.81
CA ALA A 178 6.14 -11.08 -11.97
C ALA A 178 7.43 -11.12 -12.79
N PHE A 179 8.03 -9.96 -13.06
CA PHE A 179 9.28 -9.87 -13.80
C PHE A 179 10.45 -10.53 -13.04
N ASN A 180 10.63 -10.20 -11.76
CA ASN A 180 11.77 -10.66 -10.97
C ASN A 180 11.70 -12.15 -10.62
N HIS A 181 10.49 -12.71 -10.44
CA HIS A 181 10.27 -14.11 -10.10
C HIS A 181 9.91 -15.00 -11.29
N GLY A 182 9.61 -14.39 -12.47
CA GLY A 182 9.42 -15.12 -13.71
C GLY A 182 8.03 -15.79 -13.83
N TYR A 183 6.98 -15.13 -13.36
CA TYR A 183 5.59 -15.58 -13.53
C TYR A 183 4.78 -14.58 -14.38
N ASP A 184 3.59 -14.99 -14.82
CA ASP A 184 2.69 -14.16 -15.61
C ASP A 184 1.83 -13.27 -14.69
N SER A 185 1.92 -11.94 -14.88
CA SER A 185 1.18 -10.96 -14.07
C SER A 185 -0.33 -11.03 -14.25
N ILE A 186 -0.82 -11.37 -15.46
CA ILE A 186 -2.25 -11.51 -15.75
C ILE A 186 -2.80 -12.77 -15.05
N LEU A 187 -2.10 -13.89 -15.15
CA LEU A 187 -2.49 -15.11 -14.45
C LEU A 187 -2.47 -14.93 -12.93
N PHE A 188 -1.53 -14.15 -12.42
CA PHE A 188 -1.51 -13.80 -11.00
C PHE A 188 -2.75 -12.99 -10.61
N ILE A 189 -3.08 -11.92 -11.36
CA ILE A 189 -4.28 -11.10 -11.12
C ILE A 189 -5.56 -11.97 -11.21
N ASP A 190 -5.68 -12.84 -12.21
CA ASP A 190 -6.84 -13.73 -12.36
C ASP A 190 -6.98 -14.76 -11.21
N SER A 191 -5.91 -15.04 -10.48
CA SER A 191 -5.93 -15.94 -9.32
C SER A 191 -6.32 -15.25 -8.01
N LEU A 192 -6.41 -13.90 -7.99
CA LEU A 192 -6.87 -13.13 -6.84
C LEU A 192 -8.41 -13.05 -6.76
N ASP A 193 -8.95 -12.89 -5.55
CA ASP A 193 -10.36 -12.53 -5.35
C ASP A 193 -10.59 -11.06 -5.73
N LEU A 194 -10.83 -10.82 -7.02
CA LEU A 194 -10.99 -9.48 -7.56
C LEU A 194 -12.24 -8.75 -7.04
N GLU A 195 -13.21 -9.43 -6.47
CA GLU A 195 -14.37 -8.80 -5.83
C GLU A 195 -13.97 -8.04 -4.54
N ARG A 196 -12.84 -8.41 -3.95
CA ARG A 196 -12.26 -7.75 -2.78
C ARG A 196 -11.40 -6.53 -3.11
N VAL A 197 -11.09 -6.26 -4.38
CA VAL A 197 -10.30 -5.08 -4.78
C VAL A 197 -11.14 -3.83 -4.58
N VAL A 198 -10.68 -2.95 -3.69
CA VAL A 198 -11.31 -1.67 -3.36
C VAL A 198 -10.50 -0.50 -3.91
N GLN A 199 -9.19 -0.56 -3.76
CA GLN A 199 -8.24 0.48 -4.17
C GLN A 199 -7.14 -0.14 -5.02
N VAL A 200 -6.63 0.62 -5.97
CA VAL A 200 -5.48 0.24 -6.80
C VAL A 200 -4.39 1.30 -6.67
N HIS A 201 -3.17 0.87 -6.43
CA HIS A 201 -1.97 1.69 -6.60
C HIS A 201 -1.35 1.44 -7.97
N ILE A 202 -0.84 2.50 -8.55
CA ILE A 202 -0.06 2.48 -9.80
C ILE A 202 1.15 3.39 -9.64
N ALA A 203 2.31 2.88 -10.01
CA ALA A 203 3.60 3.56 -9.86
C ALA A 203 4.55 3.21 -11.00
N GLY A 204 5.69 3.88 -11.05
CA GLY A 204 6.80 3.52 -11.93
C GLY A 204 7.98 2.98 -11.11
N HIS A 205 8.78 2.12 -11.74
CA HIS A 205 9.89 1.41 -11.14
C HIS A 205 11.21 1.68 -11.84
N LEU A 206 12.34 1.33 -11.21
CA LEU A 206 13.66 1.41 -11.82
C LEU A 206 13.95 0.14 -12.62
N GLU A 207 14.07 0.29 -13.94
CA GLU A 207 14.50 -0.79 -14.82
C GLU A 207 16.01 -1.00 -14.80
N ASN A 208 16.45 -2.17 -15.26
CA ASN A 208 17.87 -2.53 -15.41
C ASN A 208 18.68 -2.41 -14.11
N TYR A 209 18.03 -2.57 -12.96
CA TYR A 209 18.71 -2.62 -11.69
C TYR A 209 19.57 -3.89 -11.59
N LYS A 210 20.88 -3.71 -11.41
CA LYS A 210 21.83 -4.83 -11.28
C LYS A 210 22.20 -5.00 -9.82
N CYS A 211 21.61 -5.97 -9.18
CA CYS A 211 21.99 -6.43 -7.86
C CYS A 211 22.25 -7.93 -7.90
N TRP A 212 23.36 -8.37 -7.33
CA TRP A 212 23.71 -9.79 -7.24
C TRP A 212 23.16 -10.35 -5.92
N ILE A 213 22.01 -10.99 -5.97
CA ILE A 213 21.49 -11.80 -4.85
C ILE A 213 21.47 -13.24 -5.32
N ASN A 214 22.24 -14.12 -4.68
CA ASN A 214 22.31 -15.56 -5.00
C ASN A 214 22.61 -15.84 -6.48
N ASN A 215 23.54 -15.09 -7.10
CA ASN A 215 23.89 -15.18 -8.53
C ASN A 215 22.76 -14.83 -9.51
N ARG A 216 21.68 -14.19 -9.06
CA ARG A 216 20.65 -13.65 -9.93
C ARG A 216 20.87 -12.15 -10.12
N VAL A 217 20.66 -11.66 -11.35
CA VAL A 217 20.57 -10.23 -11.64
C VAL A 217 19.12 -9.83 -11.43
N LEU A 218 18.84 -9.02 -10.42
CA LEU A 218 17.52 -8.39 -10.29
C LEU A 218 17.34 -7.44 -11.47
N GLY A 219 16.23 -7.57 -12.19
CA GLY A 219 15.97 -6.74 -13.36
C GLY A 219 15.32 -5.41 -13.03
N ILE A 220 14.42 -5.38 -12.04
CA ILE A 220 13.54 -4.25 -11.71
C ILE A 220 13.55 -4.02 -10.20
N LEU A 221 13.66 -2.74 -9.80
CA LEU A 221 13.53 -2.33 -8.41
C LEU A 221 12.30 -1.43 -8.26
N ASP A 222 11.45 -1.79 -7.34
CA ASP A 222 10.31 -0.98 -6.94
C ASP A 222 10.78 0.28 -6.21
N THR A 223 10.58 1.43 -6.85
CA THR A 223 11.09 2.71 -6.34
C THR A 223 10.02 3.79 -6.26
N HIS A 224 8.90 3.60 -6.94
CA HIS A 224 7.85 4.61 -7.11
C HIS A 224 8.40 6.00 -7.49
N GLY A 225 9.54 6.02 -8.19
CA GLY A 225 10.28 7.23 -8.52
C GLY A 225 10.48 7.49 -10.01
N HIS A 226 9.94 6.63 -10.87
CA HIS A 226 10.09 6.70 -12.31
C HIS A 226 8.75 6.88 -13.02
N PRO A 227 8.73 7.28 -14.30
CA PRO A 227 7.52 7.27 -15.09
C PRO A 227 6.89 5.87 -15.14
N ILE A 228 5.55 5.82 -15.18
CA ILE A 228 4.82 4.56 -15.33
C ILE A 228 5.07 4.03 -16.75
N ASN A 229 5.48 2.76 -16.87
CA ASN A 229 5.62 2.13 -18.17
C ASN A 229 4.28 1.63 -18.72
N LYS A 230 4.26 1.29 -20.01
CA LYS A 230 3.04 0.87 -20.72
C LYS A 230 2.44 -0.39 -20.09
N GLU A 231 3.26 -1.33 -19.74
CA GLU A 231 2.86 -2.63 -19.20
C GLU A 231 2.08 -2.48 -17.88
N VAL A 232 2.47 -1.55 -17.02
CA VAL A 232 1.75 -1.27 -15.76
C VAL A 232 0.42 -0.58 -16.03
N TYR A 233 0.34 0.33 -17.03
CA TYR A 233 -0.96 0.86 -17.49
C TYR A 233 -1.88 -0.23 -18.06
N ASP A 234 -1.31 -1.18 -18.82
CA ASP A 234 -2.08 -2.31 -19.37
C ASP A 234 -2.65 -3.19 -18.23
N LEU A 235 -1.89 -3.40 -17.12
CA LEU A 235 -2.39 -4.09 -15.94
C LEU A 235 -3.52 -3.33 -15.24
N LEU A 236 -3.41 -2.00 -15.09
CA LEU A 236 -4.50 -1.19 -14.55
C LEU A 236 -5.77 -1.33 -15.39
N ALA A 237 -5.65 -1.21 -16.73
CA ALA A 237 -6.77 -1.37 -17.65
C ALA A 237 -7.40 -2.77 -17.54
N TYR A 238 -6.55 -3.80 -17.38
CA TYR A 238 -7.01 -5.17 -17.19
C TYR A 238 -7.83 -5.31 -15.90
N VAL A 239 -7.31 -4.84 -14.77
CA VAL A 239 -8.03 -4.89 -13.47
C VAL A 239 -9.34 -4.09 -13.55
N ALA A 240 -9.33 -2.89 -14.14
CA ALA A 240 -10.53 -2.06 -14.32
C ALA A 240 -11.60 -2.75 -15.19
N SER A 241 -11.20 -3.61 -16.13
CA SER A 241 -12.13 -4.40 -16.94
C SER A 241 -12.79 -5.56 -16.18
N LYS A 242 -12.18 -6.01 -15.08
CA LYS A 242 -12.61 -7.20 -14.30
C LYS A 242 -13.40 -6.87 -13.05
N THR A 243 -13.15 -5.73 -12.42
CA THR A 243 -13.79 -5.37 -11.15
C THR A 243 -14.08 -3.88 -11.05
N LYS A 244 -14.95 -3.50 -10.10
CA LYS A 244 -15.28 -2.09 -9.84
C LYS A 244 -14.32 -1.51 -8.82
N ILE A 245 -13.29 -0.84 -9.29
CA ILE A 245 -12.34 -0.11 -8.45
C ILE A 245 -13.04 1.13 -7.87
N LYS A 246 -12.89 1.38 -6.57
CA LYS A 246 -13.45 2.58 -5.91
C LYS A 246 -12.46 3.75 -5.91
N ALA A 247 -11.17 3.47 -5.88
CA ALA A 247 -10.13 4.49 -5.84
C ALA A 247 -8.88 3.99 -6.58
N VAL A 248 -8.24 4.87 -7.35
CA VAL A 248 -6.92 4.64 -7.96
C VAL A 248 -5.98 5.73 -7.50
N LEU A 249 -4.79 5.35 -7.05
CA LEU A 249 -3.73 6.25 -6.62
C LEU A 249 -2.54 6.16 -7.56
N LEU A 250 -2.09 7.29 -8.08
CA LEU A 250 -0.74 7.43 -8.61
C LEU A 250 0.22 7.64 -7.44
N GLU A 251 1.05 6.64 -7.17
CA GLU A 251 2.07 6.73 -6.15
C GLU A 251 3.39 7.24 -6.73
N ARG A 252 3.95 8.27 -6.07
CA ARG A 252 5.24 8.86 -6.45
C ARG A 252 6.03 9.18 -5.19
N ASP A 253 7.17 8.52 -4.99
CA ASP A 253 7.98 8.59 -3.77
C ASP A 253 9.24 9.42 -3.92
N SER A 254 9.70 9.60 -5.15
CA SER A 254 10.90 10.38 -5.47
C SER A 254 10.81 10.98 -6.88
N ASN A 255 11.83 11.76 -7.28
CA ASN A 255 11.91 12.38 -8.59
C ASN A 255 10.71 13.27 -8.94
N PHE A 256 10.36 14.18 -8.03
CA PHE A 256 9.21 15.08 -8.16
C PHE A 256 9.43 16.25 -9.10
N GLY A 257 10.61 16.34 -9.76
CA GLY A 257 11.05 17.54 -10.47
C GLY A 257 10.19 17.95 -11.68
N ASP A 258 9.51 17.01 -12.33
CA ASP A 258 8.58 17.29 -13.42
C ASP A 258 7.14 17.01 -13.01
N PHE A 259 6.53 18.01 -12.38
CA PHE A 259 5.14 17.89 -11.92
C PHE A 259 4.13 17.84 -13.07
N GLU A 260 4.43 18.45 -14.22
CA GLU A 260 3.56 18.38 -15.40
C GLU A 260 3.51 16.96 -15.95
N ALA A 261 4.63 16.21 -15.91
CA ALA A 261 4.64 14.80 -16.26
C ALA A 261 3.74 13.98 -15.32
N ILE A 262 3.79 14.23 -14.01
CA ILE A 262 2.92 13.57 -13.02
C ILE A 262 1.44 13.87 -13.32
N VAL A 263 1.10 15.11 -13.64
CA VAL A 263 -0.27 15.50 -14.04
C VAL A 263 -0.70 14.79 -15.32
N LYS A 264 0.20 14.58 -16.28
CA LYS A 264 -0.08 13.82 -17.51
C LYS A 264 -0.36 12.34 -17.20
N GLU A 265 0.40 11.74 -16.28
CA GLU A 265 0.14 10.37 -15.81
C GLU A 265 -1.23 10.24 -15.16
N LEU A 266 -1.64 11.20 -14.30
CA LEU A 266 -2.98 11.24 -13.71
C LEU A 266 -4.09 11.27 -14.78
N LYS A 267 -3.92 12.11 -15.81
CA LYS A 267 -4.87 12.18 -16.94
C LYS A 267 -4.92 10.89 -17.75
N THR A 268 -3.80 10.19 -17.89
CA THR A 268 -3.76 8.88 -18.55
C THR A 268 -4.52 7.84 -17.74
N ILE A 269 -4.35 7.83 -16.42
CA ILE A 269 -5.10 6.96 -15.51
C ILE A 269 -6.61 7.23 -15.63
N GLU A 270 -7.02 8.50 -15.61
CA GLU A 270 -8.44 8.91 -15.76
C GLU A 270 -9.05 8.42 -17.10
N GLN A 271 -8.27 8.34 -18.17
CA GLN A 271 -8.74 7.84 -19.47
C GLN A 271 -8.89 6.31 -19.52
N ILE A 272 -8.20 5.58 -18.64
CA ILE A 272 -8.26 4.12 -18.55
C ILE A 272 -9.49 3.69 -17.74
N LEU A 273 -9.88 4.47 -16.75
CA LEU A 273 -11.02 4.21 -15.86
C LEU A 273 -12.35 4.64 -16.45
#